data_228b6b714cddae88555b813807b179cd
#
_entry.id   228b6b714cddae88555b813807b179cd
#
_cell.length_a   1.000
_cell.length_b   1.000
_cell.length_c   1.000
_cell.angle_alpha   90.00
_cell.angle_beta   90.00
_cell.angle_gamma   90.00
#
_symmetry.space_group_name_H-M   'P 1'
#
loop_
_entity.id
_entity.type
_entity.pdbx_description
1 polymer ?
#
loop_
_entity_poly.entity_id
_entity_poly.type
_entity_poly.pdbx_seq_one_letter_code
_entity_poly.pdbx_strand_id
1 'polypeptide(L)'
;MRHLYFPILAGGCMFVSALHAQNERPNIVFIMADDLGWNDLGITGSDYYETPNIDKLASEGVFFDNAYAAAANSAPSRACFMTGLYTPRHGVYTVSP
;
A
#
# COMPACT_ATOMS: atom_id res chain seq x y z
N MET A 1 -4.66 28.05 68.07
CA MET A 1 -5.35 27.51 66.90
C MET A 1 -4.33 27.13 65.87
N ARG A 2 -4.05 25.85 65.74
CA ARG A 2 -3.03 25.31 64.83
C ARG A 2 -3.74 24.71 63.62
N HIS A 3 -3.56 25.34 62.45
CA HIS A 3 -4.10 24.82 61.19
C HIS A 3 -3.16 23.74 60.64
N LEU A 4 -3.64 22.51 60.65
CA LEU A 4 -2.99 21.34 60.08
C LEU A 4 -3.28 21.30 58.59
N TYR A 5 -2.29 21.63 57.75
CA TYR A 5 -2.40 21.45 56.30
C TYR A 5 -2.03 20.00 55.97
N PHE A 6 -2.99 19.25 55.44
CA PHE A 6 -2.79 17.90 54.92
C PHE A 6 -2.46 18.00 53.43
N PRO A 7 -1.28 17.59 52.96
CA PRO A 7 -1.02 17.55 51.51
C PRO A 7 -1.67 16.30 50.91
N ILE A 8 -2.62 16.52 50.00
CA ILE A 8 -3.20 15.48 49.15
C ILE A 8 -2.17 15.15 48.09
N LEU A 9 -1.47 14.03 48.25
CA LEU A 9 -0.65 13.44 47.21
C LEU A 9 -1.59 12.77 46.19
N ALA A 10 -1.91 13.47 45.11
CA ALA A 10 -2.59 12.89 43.96
C ALA A 10 -1.57 12.05 43.18
N GLY A 11 -1.49 10.76 43.51
CA GLY A 11 -0.72 9.78 42.73
C GLY A 11 -1.42 9.51 41.41
N GLY A 12 -1.00 10.24 40.36
CA GLY A 12 -1.40 9.94 39.01
C GLY A 12 -0.70 8.67 38.53
N CYS A 13 -1.39 7.52 38.58
CA CYS A 13 -0.99 6.32 37.85
C CYS A 13 -1.11 6.59 36.36
N MET A 14 -0.01 6.99 35.71
CA MET A 14 0.11 6.92 34.26
C MET A 14 0.18 5.44 33.87
N PHE A 15 -0.93 4.87 33.44
CA PHE A 15 -0.95 3.61 32.70
C PHE A 15 -0.29 3.87 31.34
N VAL A 16 1.01 3.64 31.28
CA VAL A 16 1.72 3.50 30.02
C VAL A 16 1.26 2.16 29.45
N SER A 17 0.22 2.20 28.62
CA SER A 17 -0.13 1.07 27.77
C SER A 17 1.04 0.87 26.83
N ALA A 18 1.93 -0.07 27.16
CA ALA A 18 2.93 -0.55 26.25
C ALA A 18 2.18 -1.19 25.07
N LEU A 19 2.05 -0.44 23.98
CA LEU A 19 1.67 -0.97 22.69
C LEU A 19 2.77 -1.98 22.33
N HIS A 20 2.53 -3.26 22.63
CA HIS A 20 3.31 -4.33 22.05
C HIS A 20 2.98 -4.32 20.56
N ALA A 21 3.76 -3.62 19.79
CA ALA A 21 3.82 -3.83 18.35
C ALA A 21 4.31 -5.27 18.18
N GLN A 22 3.35 -6.17 17.97
CA GLN A 22 3.67 -7.53 17.58
C GLN A 22 4.45 -7.40 16.29
N ASN A 23 5.68 -7.85 16.32
CA ASN A 23 6.60 -7.81 15.18
C ASN A 23 6.24 -8.95 14.20
N GLU A 24 4.93 -9.08 13.93
CA GLU A 24 4.42 -10.01 12.93
C GLU A 24 4.63 -9.38 11.56
N ARG A 25 5.50 -10.00 10.80
CA ARG A 25 5.72 -9.59 9.41
C ARG A 25 4.46 -9.92 8.62
N PRO A 26 3.83 -8.96 7.96
CA PRO A 26 2.63 -9.23 7.17
C PRO A 26 2.95 -10.14 5.99
N ASN A 27 2.00 -10.98 5.62
CA ASN A 27 2.04 -11.67 4.34
C ASN A 27 1.72 -10.66 3.23
N ILE A 28 2.51 -10.68 2.15
CA ILE A 28 2.31 -9.79 1.02
C ILE A 28 1.94 -10.64 -0.18
N VAL A 29 0.78 -10.36 -0.77
CA VAL A 29 0.35 -10.93 -2.04
C VAL A 29 0.43 -9.84 -3.10
N PHE A 30 1.25 -10.05 -4.13
CA PHE A 30 1.40 -9.15 -5.25
C PHE A 30 0.71 -9.74 -6.48
N ILE A 31 -0.22 -8.99 -7.07
CA ILE A 31 -0.96 -9.37 -8.27
C ILE A 31 -0.65 -8.34 -9.36
N MET A 32 -0.10 -8.79 -10.48
CA MET A 32 0.20 -7.95 -11.63
C MET A 32 -0.62 -8.42 -12.82
N ALA A 33 -1.43 -7.53 -13.38
CA ALA A 33 -2.11 -7.77 -14.65
C ALA A 33 -1.24 -7.31 -15.81
N ASP A 34 -1.22 -8.11 -16.89
CA ASP A 34 -0.55 -7.78 -18.13
C ASP A 34 -1.57 -7.22 -19.13
N ASP A 35 -1.19 -6.23 -19.90
CA ASP A 35 -2.01 -5.59 -20.93
C ASP A 35 -3.36 -5.05 -20.43
N LEU A 36 -3.46 -4.67 -19.16
CA LEU A 36 -4.65 -4.06 -18.57
C LEU A 36 -4.64 -2.54 -18.80
N GLY A 37 -5.63 -2.05 -19.53
CA GLY A 37 -5.83 -0.61 -19.75
C GLY A 37 -6.50 0.07 -18.56
N TRP A 38 -6.33 1.39 -18.45
CA TRP A 38 -6.93 2.19 -17.38
C TRP A 38 -8.46 2.04 -17.34
N ASN A 39 -9.13 2.02 -18.49
CA ASN A 39 -10.59 1.93 -18.58
C ASN A 39 -11.12 0.49 -18.63
N ASP A 40 -10.32 -0.50 -18.27
CA ASP A 40 -10.72 -1.91 -18.33
C ASP A 40 -11.30 -2.40 -16.99
N LEU A 41 -11.39 -1.54 -15.98
CA LEU A 41 -11.97 -1.84 -14.68
C LEU A 41 -13.23 -1.03 -14.42
N GLY A 42 -14.20 -1.60 -13.71
CA GLY A 42 -15.44 -0.91 -13.32
C GLY A 42 -15.15 0.33 -12.49
N ILE A 43 -14.22 0.26 -11.51
CA ILE A 43 -13.84 1.39 -10.66
C ILE A 43 -13.19 2.55 -11.43
N THR A 44 -12.63 2.31 -12.60
CA THR A 44 -12.03 3.33 -13.45
C THR A 44 -12.94 3.77 -14.60
N GLY A 45 -14.19 3.32 -14.61
CA GLY A 45 -15.24 3.79 -15.50
C GLY A 45 -15.49 2.90 -16.72
N SER A 46 -15.16 1.61 -16.67
CA SER A 46 -15.54 0.68 -17.73
C SER A 46 -17.06 0.44 -17.73
N ASP A 47 -17.67 0.68 -18.87
CA ASP A 47 -19.07 0.31 -19.13
C ASP A 47 -19.21 -1.08 -19.76
N TYR A 48 -18.08 -1.71 -20.12
CA TYR A 48 -18.05 -2.97 -20.85
C TYR A 48 -17.58 -4.15 -20.00
N TYR A 49 -16.53 -3.94 -19.19
CA TYR A 49 -15.98 -5.00 -18.35
C TYR A 49 -16.56 -4.96 -16.95
N GLU A 50 -16.98 -6.12 -16.46
CA GLU A 50 -17.45 -6.30 -15.10
C GLU A 50 -16.30 -6.82 -14.21
N THR A 51 -15.85 -6.03 -13.25
CA THR A 51 -14.74 -6.37 -12.36
C THR A 51 -15.10 -6.29 -10.87
N PRO A 52 -16.20 -6.95 -10.43
CA PRO A 52 -16.78 -6.72 -9.11
C PRO A 52 -15.83 -7.04 -7.96
N ASN A 53 -14.93 -8.01 -8.11
CA ASN A 53 -13.98 -8.37 -7.06
C ASN A 53 -12.83 -7.36 -6.95
N ILE A 54 -12.38 -6.80 -8.07
CA ILE A 54 -11.35 -5.75 -8.09
C ILE A 54 -11.95 -4.45 -7.56
N ASP A 55 -13.15 -4.10 -7.99
CA ASP A 55 -13.87 -2.92 -7.53
C ASP A 55 -14.13 -2.98 -6.02
N LYS A 56 -14.50 -4.15 -5.50
CA LYS A 56 -14.63 -4.37 -4.07
C LYS A 56 -13.31 -4.18 -3.34
N LEU A 57 -12.23 -4.79 -3.83
CA LEU A 57 -10.91 -4.64 -3.24
C LEU A 57 -10.48 -3.17 -3.19
N ALA A 58 -10.71 -2.43 -4.27
CA ALA A 58 -10.40 -1.01 -4.35
C ALA A 58 -11.25 -0.18 -3.37
N SER A 59 -12.52 -0.55 -3.13
CA SER A 59 -13.40 0.13 -2.17
C SER A 59 -13.02 -0.13 -0.70
N GLU A 60 -12.39 -1.25 -0.41
CA GLU A 60 -11.96 -1.66 0.94
C GLU A 60 -10.51 -1.28 1.25
N GLY A 61 -9.73 -0.92 0.23
CA GLY A 61 -8.31 -0.62 0.32
C GLY A 61 -7.96 0.82 -0.03
N VAL A 62 -6.73 1.00 -0.50
CA VAL A 62 -6.24 2.29 -1.01
C VAL A 62 -6.11 2.18 -2.53
N PHE A 63 -6.80 3.04 -3.25
CA PHE A 63 -6.71 3.17 -4.70
C PHE A 63 -5.80 4.35 -5.07
N PHE A 64 -4.82 4.11 -5.94
CA PHE A 64 -3.88 5.13 -6.44
C PHE A 64 -4.25 5.48 -7.88
N ASP A 65 -4.95 6.58 -8.06
CA ASP A 65 -5.42 7.06 -9.37
C ASP A 65 -4.33 7.67 -10.26
N ASN A 66 -3.19 8.03 -9.66
CA ASN A 66 -2.03 8.60 -10.35
C ASN A 66 -0.77 7.70 -10.24
N ALA A 67 -0.96 6.37 -10.26
CA ALA A 67 0.13 5.41 -10.29
C ALA A 67 0.43 4.99 -11.73
N TYR A 68 1.71 4.94 -12.09
CA TYR A 68 2.15 4.64 -13.45
C TYR A 68 3.10 3.46 -13.46
N ALA A 69 2.97 2.61 -14.48
CA ALA A 69 3.94 1.55 -14.74
C ALA A 69 5.32 2.16 -15.07
N ALA A 70 6.38 1.50 -14.64
CA ALA A 70 7.76 1.99 -14.86
C ALA A 70 8.21 1.97 -16.33
N ALA A 71 7.49 1.22 -17.18
CA ALA A 71 7.70 1.18 -18.63
C ALA A 71 6.41 0.76 -19.33
N ALA A 72 6.29 1.14 -20.61
CA ALA A 72 5.08 0.88 -21.41
C ALA A 72 4.93 -0.59 -21.84
N ASN A 73 6.04 -1.32 -22.00
CA ASN A 73 6.04 -2.71 -22.44
C ASN A 73 6.22 -3.67 -21.26
N SER A 74 5.70 -4.89 -21.40
CA SER A 74 5.73 -5.93 -20.37
C SER A 74 7.13 -6.29 -19.91
N ALA A 75 8.10 -6.50 -20.83
CA ALA A 75 9.44 -6.96 -20.47
C ALA A 75 10.21 -5.92 -19.62
N PRO A 76 10.35 -4.65 -20.02
CA PRO A 76 11.02 -3.65 -19.18
C PRO A 76 10.25 -3.36 -17.90
N SER A 77 8.91 -3.35 -17.92
CA SER A 77 8.11 -3.15 -16.72
C SER A 77 8.30 -4.28 -15.71
N ARG A 78 8.29 -5.53 -16.14
CA ARG A 78 8.59 -6.69 -15.30
C ARG A 78 10.02 -6.67 -14.77
N ALA A 79 11.00 -6.29 -15.60
CA ALA A 79 12.38 -6.15 -15.16
C ALA A 79 12.52 -5.09 -14.06
N CYS A 80 11.84 -3.94 -14.20
CA CYS A 80 11.79 -2.92 -13.13
C CYS A 80 11.22 -3.49 -11.83
N PHE A 81 10.08 -4.16 -11.91
CA PHE A 81 9.41 -4.74 -10.76
C PHE A 81 10.26 -5.84 -10.08
N MET A 82 10.83 -6.77 -10.84
CA MET A 82 11.61 -7.90 -10.31
C MET A 82 12.95 -7.47 -9.72
N THR A 83 13.54 -6.39 -10.21
CA THR A 83 14.87 -5.93 -9.79
C THR A 83 14.84 -4.72 -8.85
N GLY A 84 13.72 -3.99 -8.81
CA GLY A 84 13.65 -2.69 -8.13
C GLY A 84 14.45 -1.59 -8.83
N LEU A 85 14.88 -1.81 -10.07
CA LEU A 85 15.68 -0.89 -10.86
C LEU A 85 14.87 -0.29 -12.01
N TYR A 86 15.16 0.95 -12.38
CA TYR A 86 14.62 1.56 -13.60
C TYR A 86 15.30 1.03 -14.86
N THR A 87 14.57 1.10 -15.99
CA THR A 87 15.01 0.60 -17.30
C THR A 87 16.46 0.96 -17.67
N PRO A 88 16.97 2.19 -17.51
CA PRO A 88 18.36 2.51 -17.81
C PRO A 88 19.40 1.74 -16.96
N ARG A 89 19.00 1.23 -15.82
CA ARG A 89 19.91 0.51 -14.91
C ARG A 89 20.01 -0.98 -15.21
N HIS A 90 18.90 -1.62 -15.63
CA HIS A 90 18.87 -3.05 -15.97
C HIS A 90 19.03 -3.29 -17.49
N GLY A 91 18.87 -2.27 -18.34
CA GLY A 91 19.14 -2.35 -19.78
C GLY A 91 18.10 -3.11 -20.62
N VAL A 92 17.00 -3.56 -20.03
CA VAL A 92 15.90 -4.22 -20.75
C VAL A 92 14.92 -3.16 -21.24
N TYR A 93 14.96 -2.82 -22.53
CA TYR A 93 14.13 -1.76 -23.10
C TYR A 93 12.93 -2.28 -23.90
N THR A 94 12.96 -3.53 -24.35
CA THR A 94 11.93 -4.12 -25.19
C THR A 94 11.78 -5.61 -24.92
N VAL A 95 10.73 -6.22 -25.50
CA VAL A 95 10.43 -7.66 -25.39
C VAL A 95 11.32 -8.53 -26.28
N SER A 96 12.01 -7.93 -27.23
CA SER A 96 12.94 -8.61 -28.13
C SER A 96 14.22 -7.79 -28.25
N PRO A 97 15.39 -8.42 -28.32
CA PRO A 97 16.65 -7.73 -28.61
C PRO A 97 16.68 -7.18 -30.02
#